data_3ae876035403c7f890bc3993da194804
#
_entry.id   3ae876035403c7f890bc3993da194804
#
_cell.length_a   1.000
_cell.length_b   1.000
_cell.length_c   1.000
_cell.angle_alpha   90.00
_cell.angle_beta   90.00
_cell.angle_gamma   90.00
#
_symmetry.space_group_name_H-M   'P 1'
#
loop_
_entity.id
_entity.type
_entity.pdbx_description
1 polymer ?
#
loop_
_entity_poly.entity_id
_entity_poly.type
_entity_poly.pdbx_seq_one_letter_code
_entity_poly.pdbx_strand_id
1 'polypeptide(L)'
;MSSTEKPMEAELTRTEREEIDRWAAQFPDTAAGRRSAVIPALHIVQHNSGWLPRARMDAVADFLGMPPARVYEVATFYGMFEVEPGGRHRVNICTNISCMLRGSDEIVEHVEKKLGISLGETTSDGRITLKREEECLAACRSAPMMLVDEVYHTDLTPEKIDRILDDLE
;
A
#
# COMPACT_ATOMS: atom_id res chain seq x y z
N MET A 1 -26.00 3.92 -9.56
CA MET A 1 -26.36 2.53 -9.23
C MET A 1 -25.51 2.17 -8.05
N SER A 2 -26.14 1.89 -6.91
CA SER A 2 -25.51 1.79 -5.59
C SER A 2 -24.59 0.58 -5.52
N SER A 3 -23.28 0.84 -5.41
CA SER A 3 -22.31 -0.15 -4.97
C SER A 3 -22.66 -0.50 -3.53
N THR A 4 -23.11 -1.72 -3.28
CA THR A 4 -23.28 -2.27 -1.95
C THR A 4 -21.89 -2.43 -1.34
N GLU A 5 -21.35 -1.35 -0.76
CA GLU A 5 -20.23 -1.47 0.16
C GLU A 5 -20.67 -2.38 1.30
N LYS A 6 -20.07 -3.56 1.34
CA LYS A 6 -20.15 -4.45 2.50
C LYS A 6 -19.70 -3.63 3.71
N PRO A 7 -20.50 -3.53 4.79
CA PRO A 7 -20.07 -2.78 5.97
C PRO A 7 -18.75 -3.39 6.44
N MET A 8 -17.70 -2.58 6.39
CA MET A 8 -16.36 -3.00 6.79
C MET A 8 -16.39 -3.18 8.30
N GLU A 9 -16.14 -4.40 8.76
CA GLU A 9 -16.12 -4.71 10.18
C GLU A 9 -15.06 -3.84 10.86
N ALA A 10 -15.47 -3.06 11.86
CA ALA A 10 -14.55 -2.22 12.64
C ALA A 10 -13.55 -3.04 13.45
N GLU A 11 -13.92 -4.28 13.82
CA GLU A 11 -13.11 -5.18 14.62
C GLU A 11 -12.17 -6.05 13.80
N LEU A 12 -11.07 -6.48 14.40
CA LEU A 12 -10.19 -7.50 13.83
C LEU A 12 -10.89 -8.84 13.77
N THR A 13 -10.85 -9.49 12.62
CA THR A 13 -11.34 -10.86 12.46
C THR A 13 -10.50 -11.83 13.30
N ARG A 14 -11.02 -13.03 13.52
CA ARG A 14 -10.29 -14.08 14.22
C ARG A 14 -8.97 -14.42 13.52
N THR A 15 -9.00 -14.55 12.21
CA THR A 15 -7.80 -14.88 11.40
C THR A 15 -6.73 -13.81 11.55
N GLU A 16 -7.10 -12.54 11.46
CA GLU A 16 -6.16 -11.43 11.61
C GLU A 16 -5.51 -11.43 13.01
N ARG A 17 -6.30 -11.65 14.06
CA ARG A 17 -5.78 -11.75 15.43
C ARG A 17 -4.76 -12.88 15.56
N GLU A 18 -5.06 -14.07 15.01
CA GLU A 18 -4.16 -15.21 15.04
C GLU A 18 -2.87 -14.94 14.24
N GLU A 19 -2.95 -14.21 13.15
CA GLU A 19 -1.79 -13.80 12.36
C GLU A 19 -0.94 -12.76 13.07
N ILE A 20 -1.57 -11.76 13.67
CA ILE A 20 -0.88 -10.73 14.45
C ILE A 20 -0.19 -11.36 15.67
N ASP A 21 -0.83 -12.31 16.35
CA ASP A 21 -0.22 -13.03 17.48
C ASP A 21 1.00 -13.86 17.04
N ARG A 22 0.97 -14.48 15.86
CA ARG A 22 2.15 -15.17 15.29
C ARG A 22 3.33 -14.23 15.05
N TRP A 23 3.06 -13.01 14.57
CA TRP A 23 4.08 -11.99 14.43
C TRP A 23 4.57 -11.49 15.79
N ALA A 24 3.67 -11.22 16.73
CA ALA A 24 4.01 -10.77 18.08
C ALA A 24 4.90 -11.78 18.82
N ALA A 25 4.69 -13.07 18.59
CA ALA A 25 5.50 -14.15 19.19
C ALA A 25 6.97 -14.16 18.72
N GLN A 26 7.34 -13.43 17.67
CA GLN A 26 8.72 -13.28 17.21
C GLN A 26 9.51 -12.24 18.00
N PHE A 27 8.84 -11.44 18.81
CA PHE A 27 9.42 -10.42 19.66
C PHE A 27 9.47 -10.90 21.13
N PRO A 28 10.26 -10.24 21.99
CA PRO A 28 10.30 -10.59 23.42
C PRO A 28 8.91 -10.58 24.04
N ASP A 29 8.64 -11.53 24.95
CA ASP A 29 7.37 -11.63 25.68
C ASP A 29 7.24 -10.52 26.74
N THR A 30 7.04 -9.31 26.25
CA THR A 30 6.84 -8.09 27.03
C THR A 30 5.80 -7.21 26.34
N ALA A 31 5.22 -6.28 27.07
CA ALA A 31 4.30 -5.30 26.48
C ALA A 31 4.97 -4.48 25.34
N ALA A 32 6.26 -4.17 25.46
CA ALA A 32 7.02 -3.50 24.42
C ALA A 32 7.23 -4.39 23.20
N GLY A 33 7.61 -5.66 23.40
CA GLY A 33 7.77 -6.64 22.32
C GLY A 33 6.48 -6.87 21.55
N ARG A 34 5.34 -7.00 22.24
CA ARG A 34 4.03 -7.13 21.58
C ARG A 34 3.71 -5.93 20.69
N ARG A 35 4.02 -4.71 21.14
CA ARG A 35 3.83 -3.47 20.36
C ARG A 35 4.71 -3.42 19.10
N SER A 36 5.83 -4.12 19.07
CA SER A 36 6.69 -4.20 17.89
C SER A 36 6.01 -4.88 16.69
N ALA A 37 4.92 -5.61 16.91
CA ALA A 37 4.11 -6.19 15.85
C ALA A 37 3.17 -5.20 15.14
N VAL A 38 3.24 -3.89 15.41
CA VAL A 38 2.34 -2.88 14.82
C VAL A 38 2.45 -2.82 13.29
N ILE A 39 3.66 -2.86 12.73
CA ILE A 39 3.85 -2.82 11.28
C ILE A 39 3.24 -4.06 10.60
N PRO A 40 3.60 -5.30 10.98
CA PRO A 40 2.93 -6.47 10.40
C PRO A 40 1.42 -6.50 10.66
N ALA A 41 0.92 -6.01 11.79
CA ALA A 41 -0.52 -5.93 12.05
C ALA A 41 -1.22 -4.99 11.05
N LEU A 42 -0.65 -3.83 10.78
CA LEU A 42 -1.17 -2.89 9.78
C LEU A 42 -1.14 -3.49 8.37
N HIS A 43 -0.08 -4.22 8.00
CA HIS A 43 -0.04 -4.94 6.72
C HIS A 43 -1.15 -5.97 6.58
N ILE A 44 -1.38 -6.80 7.60
CA ILE A 44 -2.45 -7.81 7.61
C ILE A 44 -3.81 -7.13 7.39
N VAL A 45 -4.07 -6.05 8.12
CA VAL A 45 -5.33 -5.31 8.01
C VAL A 45 -5.47 -4.67 6.63
N GLN A 46 -4.43 -4.01 6.13
CA GLN A 46 -4.46 -3.36 4.81
C GLN A 46 -4.66 -4.38 3.68
N HIS A 47 -3.97 -5.53 3.74
CA HIS A 47 -4.14 -6.59 2.76
C HIS A 47 -5.60 -7.06 2.65
N ASN A 48 -6.29 -7.21 3.79
CA ASN A 48 -7.67 -7.67 3.84
C ASN A 48 -8.71 -6.60 3.50
N SER A 49 -8.41 -5.33 3.81
CA SER A 49 -9.35 -4.20 3.65
C SER A 49 -9.05 -3.33 2.43
N GLY A 50 -7.90 -3.53 1.78
CA GLY A 50 -7.40 -2.69 0.68
C GLY A 50 -6.80 -1.35 1.14
N TRP A 51 -7.10 -0.89 2.35
CA TRP A 51 -6.59 0.33 2.99
C TRP A 51 -6.80 0.24 4.51
N LEU A 52 -6.36 1.26 5.26
CA LEU A 52 -6.40 1.33 6.72
C LEU A 52 -7.45 2.35 7.23
N PRO A 53 -8.74 1.97 7.30
CA PRO A 53 -9.75 2.81 7.92
C PRO A 53 -9.42 3.09 9.38
N ARG A 54 -9.81 4.27 9.88
CA ARG A 54 -9.56 4.67 11.25
C ARG A 54 -10.02 3.62 12.27
N ALA A 55 -11.23 3.10 12.12
CA ALA A 55 -11.77 2.08 13.02
C ALA A 55 -10.92 0.80 13.06
N ARG A 56 -10.30 0.42 11.95
CA ARG A 56 -9.42 -0.74 11.86
C ARG A 56 -8.07 -0.48 12.54
N MET A 57 -7.53 0.73 12.39
CA MET A 57 -6.31 1.15 13.11
C MET A 57 -6.55 1.20 14.63
N ASP A 58 -7.72 1.67 15.06
CA ASP A 58 -8.13 1.65 16.47
C ASP A 58 -8.19 0.21 17.00
N ALA A 59 -8.75 -0.72 16.23
CA ALA A 59 -8.78 -2.14 16.60
C ALA A 59 -7.39 -2.78 16.72
N VAL A 60 -6.43 -2.39 15.86
CA VAL A 60 -5.03 -2.79 16.00
C VAL A 60 -4.41 -2.22 17.29
N ALA A 61 -4.70 -0.95 17.60
CA ALA A 61 -4.21 -0.29 18.80
C ALA A 61 -4.68 -1.03 20.07
N ASP A 62 -5.97 -1.31 20.14
CA ASP A 62 -6.57 -2.04 21.26
C ASP A 62 -5.97 -3.45 21.40
N PHE A 63 -5.83 -4.16 20.29
CA PHE A 63 -5.31 -5.53 20.29
C PHE A 63 -3.85 -5.61 20.75
N LEU A 64 -3.02 -4.63 20.36
CA LEU A 64 -1.60 -4.56 20.74
C LEU A 64 -1.36 -3.83 22.08
N GLY A 65 -2.40 -3.29 22.72
CA GLY A 65 -2.28 -2.49 23.94
C GLY A 65 -1.47 -1.20 23.72
N MET A 66 -1.75 -0.50 22.62
CA MET A 66 -1.11 0.76 22.22
C MET A 66 -2.11 1.92 22.26
N PRO A 67 -1.65 3.16 22.54
CA PRO A 67 -2.48 4.33 22.26
C PRO A 67 -2.79 4.44 20.76
N PRO A 68 -4.03 4.71 20.33
CA PRO A 68 -4.40 4.86 18.92
C PRO A 68 -3.50 5.84 18.15
N ALA A 69 -3.12 6.97 18.77
CA ALA A 69 -2.22 7.95 18.16
C ALA A 69 -0.88 7.35 17.70
N ARG A 70 -0.35 6.34 18.43
CA ARG A 70 0.90 5.68 18.03
C ARG A 70 0.74 4.79 16.81
N VAL A 71 -0.41 4.17 16.65
CA VAL A 71 -0.72 3.39 15.44
C VAL A 71 -0.88 4.32 14.24
N TYR A 72 -1.53 5.47 14.43
CA TYR A 72 -1.64 6.51 13.39
C TYR A 72 -0.29 7.08 12.97
N GLU A 73 0.60 7.36 13.93
CA GLU A 73 1.95 7.81 13.66
C GLU A 73 2.68 6.82 12.74
N VAL A 74 2.56 5.52 12.99
CA VAL A 74 3.17 4.49 12.14
C VAL A 74 2.50 4.43 10.77
N ALA A 75 1.17 4.41 10.72
CA ALA A 75 0.43 4.30 9.47
C ALA A 75 0.63 5.50 8.54
N THR A 76 0.83 6.71 9.08
CA THR A 76 1.05 7.92 8.30
C THR A 76 2.52 8.21 8.00
N PHE A 77 3.44 7.58 8.74
CA PHE A 77 4.87 7.75 8.52
C PHE A 77 5.39 6.94 7.33
N TYR A 78 4.91 5.71 7.18
CA TYR A 78 5.38 4.80 6.13
C TYR A 78 4.52 4.90 4.87
N GLY A 79 5.14 5.24 3.72
CA GLY A 79 4.47 5.39 2.42
C GLY A 79 3.78 4.12 1.89
N MET A 80 4.11 2.95 2.44
CA MET A 80 3.47 1.68 2.09
C MET A 80 2.05 1.52 2.67
N PHE A 81 1.65 2.36 3.62
CA PHE A 81 0.32 2.31 4.21
C PHE A 81 -0.63 3.31 3.56
N GLU A 82 -1.86 2.86 3.33
CA GLU A 82 -2.92 3.62 2.71
C GLU A 82 -3.98 3.98 3.75
N VAL A 83 -4.01 5.23 4.18
CA VAL A 83 -4.97 5.71 5.20
C VAL A 83 -6.26 6.27 4.58
N GLU A 84 -6.32 6.33 3.25
CA GLU A 84 -7.50 6.75 2.48
C GLU A 84 -7.86 5.67 1.45
N PRO A 85 -9.15 5.57 1.09
CA PRO A 85 -9.57 4.63 0.06
C PRO A 85 -8.99 5.04 -1.30
N GLY A 86 -8.57 4.05 -2.07
CA GLY A 86 -8.08 4.24 -3.43
C GLY A 86 -8.84 3.38 -4.43
N GLY A 87 -8.32 3.30 -5.66
CA GLY A 87 -8.77 2.37 -6.68
C GLY A 87 -8.55 0.90 -6.30
N ARG A 88 -9.07 0.01 -7.14
CA ARG A 88 -8.88 -1.44 -6.97
C ARG A 88 -7.42 -1.84 -7.04
N HIS A 89 -6.66 -1.14 -7.88
CA HIS A 89 -5.22 -1.33 -8.07
C HIS A 89 -4.45 -0.07 -7.69
N ARG A 90 -3.29 -0.25 -7.08
CA ARG A 90 -2.36 0.83 -6.74
C ARG A 90 -1.09 0.68 -7.55
N VAL A 91 -0.76 1.72 -8.29
CA VAL A 91 0.44 1.79 -9.12
C VAL A 91 1.41 2.78 -8.49
N ASN A 92 2.57 2.28 -8.08
CA ASN A 92 3.64 3.04 -7.44
C ASN A 92 4.86 3.04 -8.35
N ILE A 93 5.22 4.15 -8.95
CA ILE A 93 6.39 4.27 -9.81
C ILE A 93 7.56 4.80 -8.98
N CYS A 94 8.65 4.06 -8.94
CA CYS A 94 9.86 4.52 -8.26
C CYS A 94 10.52 5.64 -9.07
N THR A 95 10.64 6.82 -8.47
CA THR A 95 11.31 8.00 -9.05
C THR A 95 12.64 8.33 -8.37
N ASN A 96 13.15 7.42 -7.51
CA ASN A 96 14.39 7.61 -6.78
C ASN A 96 15.60 7.57 -7.73
N ILE A 97 16.75 8.01 -7.26
CA ILE A 97 17.94 8.34 -8.08
C ILE A 97 18.24 7.31 -9.16
N SER A 98 18.28 6.01 -8.85
CA SER A 98 18.60 4.97 -9.85
C SER A 98 17.53 4.85 -10.94
N CYS A 99 16.26 4.97 -10.57
CA CYS A 99 15.15 4.93 -11.54
C CYS A 99 15.11 6.22 -12.37
N MET A 100 15.30 7.38 -11.74
CA MET A 100 15.40 8.67 -12.42
C MET A 100 16.50 8.66 -13.49
N LEU A 101 17.72 8.22 -13.14
CA LEU A 101 18.83 8.10 -14.07
C LEU A 101 18.58 7.12 -15.23
N ARG A 102 17.57 6.28 -15.12
CA ARG A 102 17.16 5.28 -16.12
C ARG A 102 15.79 5.59 -16.74
N GLY A 103 15.34 6.83 -16.64
CA GLY A 103 14.18 7.34 -17.38
C GLY A 103 12.85 7.13 -16.64
N SER A 104 12.80 7.14 -15.30
CA SER A 104 11.53 7.03 -14.59
C SER A 104 10.62 8.24 -14.79
N ASP A 105 11.17 9.41 -15.07
CA ASP A 105 10.37 10.61 -15.32
C ASP A 105 9.53 10.46 -16.60
N GLU A 106 10.14 9.94 -17.67
CA GLU A 106 9.44 9.62 -18.92
C GLU A 106 8.39 8.51 -18.73
N ILE A 107 8.66 7.56 -17.80
CA ILE A 107 7.70 6.52 -17.42
C ILE A 107 6.50 7.14 -16.71
N VAL A 108 6.71 8.07 -15.77
CA VAL A 108 5.62 8.78 -15.10
C VAL A 108 4.77 9.54 -16.10
N GLU A 109 5.37 10.36 -16.97
CA GLU A 109 4.65 11.10 -18.01
C GLU A 109 3.83 10.17 -18.92
N HIS A 110 4.39 9.02 -19.31
CA HIS A 110 3.71 8.04 -20.12
C HIS A 110 2.47 7.47 -19.42
N VAL A 111 2.59 7.11 -18.13
CA VAL A 111 1.49 6.54 -17.34
C VAL A 111 0.40 7.58 -17.09
N GLU A 112 0.75 8.81 -16.72
CA GLU A 112 -0.20 9.91 -16.54
C GLU A 112 -1.02 10.16 -17.81
N LYS A 113 -0.34 10.20 -18.95
CA LYS A 113 -0.98 10.38 -20.26
C LYS A 113 -1.89 9.20 -20.62
N LYS A 114 -1.47 7.96 -20.35
CA LYS A 114 -2.25 6.76 -20.65
C LYS A 114 -3.51 6.67 -19.80
N LEU A 115 -3.38 6.95 -18.50
CA LEU A 115 -4.50 6.85 -17.55
C LEU A 115 -5.38 8.10 -17.54
N GLY A 116 -4.89 9.24 -18.05
CA GLY A 116 -5.59 10.53 -18.02
C GLY A 116 -5.74 11.12 -16.61
N ILE A 117 -4.81 10.80 -15.73
CA ILE A 117 -4.75 11.27 -14.34
C ILE A 117 -3.32 11.68 -13.99
N SER A 118 -3.16 12.47 -12.94
CA SER A 118 -1.86 12.85 -12.38
C SER A 118 -1.49 11.99 -11.19
N LEU A 119 -0.20 12.06 -10.78
CA LEU A 119 0.27 11.43 -9.54
C LEU A 119 -0.61 11.85 -8.35
N GLY A 120 -1.06 10.88 -7.57
CA GLY A 120 -1.94 11.03 -6.42
C GLY A 120 -3.43 10.94 -6.74
N GLU A 121 -3.80 10.74 -8.02
CA GLU A 121 -5.19 10.66 -8.44
C GLU A 121 -5.63 9.21 -8.72
N THR A 122 -6.94 9.03 -8.76
CA THR A 122 -7.60 7.76 -9.11
C THR A 122 -8.38 7.92 -10.40
N THR A 123 -8.32 6.93 -11.27
CA THR A 123 -9.12 6.90 -12.51
C THR A 123 -10.61 7.00 -12.21
N SER A 124 -11.38 7.64 -13.10
CA SER A 124 -12.81 7.93 -12.89
C SER A 124 -13.67 6.67 -12.74
N ASP A 125 -13.20 5.52 -13.22
CA ASP A 125 -13.82 4.21 -13.05
C ASP A 125 -13.47 3.54 -11.71
N GLY A 126 -12.63 4.18 -10.88
CA GLY A 126 -12.15 3.65 -9.61
C GLY A 126 -11.22 2.44 -9.76
N ARG A 127 -10.65 2.22 -10.93
CA ARG A 127 -9.80 1.06 -11.21
C ARG A 127 -8.40 1.23 -10.67
N ILE A 128 -7.72 2.33 -11.01
CA ILE A 128 -6.30 2.54 -10.71
C ILE A 128 -6.12 3.83 -9.91
N THR A 129 -5.38 3.75 -8.80
CA THR A 129 -4.78 4.90 -8.14
C THR A 129 -3.30 4.97 -8.50
N LEU A 130 -2.88 6.07 -9.10
CA LEU A 130 -1.48 6.37 -9.34
C LEU A 130 -0.93 7.10 -8.12
N LYS A 131 -0.05 6.47 -7.35
CA LYS A 131 0.50 7.07 -6.12
C LYS A 131 1.35 8.29 -6.44
N ARG A 132 1.37 9.26 -5.54
CA ARG A 132 2.04 10.55 -5.73
C ARG A 132 3.56 10.40 -5.76
N GLU A 133 4.10 9.76 -4.75
CA GLU A 133 5.53 9.50 -4.60
C GLU A 133 5.73 8.18 -3.90
N GLU A 134 6.81 7.53 -4.22
CA GLU A 134 7.26 6.36 -3.47
C GLU A 134 8.71 6.51 -3.07
N GLU A 135 9.00 6.04 -1.87
CA GLU A 135 10.36 5.76 -1.46
C GLU A 135 11.00 4.75 -2.40
N CYS A 136 12.31 4.63 -2.35
CA CYS A 136 12.99 3.63 -3.17
C CYS A 136 12.45 2.22 -2.90
N LEU A 137 11.88 1.60 -3.92
CA LEU A 137 11.32 0.24 -3.86
C LEU A 137 12.39 -0.87 -3.84
N ALA A 138 13.67 -0.49 -3.66
CA ALA A 138 14.84 -1.37 -3.46
C ALA A 138 15.15 -2.36 -4.61
N ALA A 139 14.63 -2.17 -5.82
CA ALA A 139 14.95 -2.97 -7.01
C ALA A 139 15.87 -2.21 -8.00
N CYS A 140 16.81 -1.41 -7.49
CA CYS A 140 17.65 -0.48 -8.27
C CYS A 140 18.45 -1.13 -9.40
N ARG A 141 18.82 -2.42 -9.26
CA ARG A 141 19.56 -3.17 -10.29
C ARG A 141 18.75 -3.28 -11.58
N SER A 142 17.43 -3.37 -11.47
CA SER A 142 16.49 -3.58 -12.55
C SER A 142 15.57 -2.37 -12.77
N ALA A 143 16.14 -1.16 -12.56
CA ALA A 143 15.47 0.12 -12.81
C ALA A 143 15.29 0.35 -14.33
N PRO A 144 14.28 1.13 -14.76
CA PRO A 144 13.21 1.70 -13.96
C PRO A 144 12.19 0.63 -13.52
N MET A 145 11.48 0.87 -12.41
CA MET A 145 10.58 -0.11 -11.87
C MET A 145 9.34 0.54 -11.25
N MET A 146 8.27 -0.24 -11.15
CA MET A 146 7.05 0.10 -10.42
C MET A 146 6.57 -1.09 -9.59
N LEU A 147 5.74 -0.80 -8.60
CA LEU A 147 4.98 -1.77 -7.83
C LEU A 147 3.51 -1.61 -8.21
N VAL A 148 2.88 -2.70 -8.63
CA VAL A 148 1.43 -2.76 -8.82
C VAL A 148 0.87 -3.65 -7.73
N ASP A 149 0.07 -3.08 -6.86
CA ASP A 149 -0.35 -3.70 -5.61
C ASP A 149 0.88 -4.19 -4.81
N GLU A 150 1.15 -5.48 -4.73
CA GLU A 150 2.32 -6.04 -4.04
C GLU A 150 3.31 -6.72 -5.01
N VAL A 151 3.13 -6.50 -6.34
CA VAL A 151 3.93 -7.17 -7.38
C VAL A 151 4.94 -6.20 -8.00
N TYR A 152 6.22 -6.58 -7.97
CA TYR A 152 7.30 -5.82 -8.60
C TYR A 152 7.32 -6.01 -10.12
N HIS A 153 7.33 -4.89 -10.85
CA HIS A 153 7.56 -4.85 -12.29
C HIS A 153 8.83 -4.04 -12.58
N THR A 154 9.84 -4.67 -13.11
CA THR A 154 11.19 -4.10 -13.32
C THR A 154 11.53 -3.99 -14.78
N ASP A 155 12.66 -3.30 -15.10
CA ASP A 155 13.12 -3.08 -16.47
C ASP A 155 11.97 -2.57 -17.35
N LEU A 156 11.33 -1.49 -16.91
CA LEU A 156 10.13 -0.94 -17.53
C LEU A 156 10.46 -0.30 -18.89
N THR A 157 9.55 -0.54 -19.83
CA THR A 157 9.43 0.22 -21.10
C THR A 157 7.97 0.65 -21.26
N PRO A 158 7.68 1.67 -22.09
CA PRO A 158 6.30 2.07 -22.36
C PRO A 158 5.40 0.90 -22.77
N GLU A 159 5.87 0.02 -23.66
CA GLU A 159 5.10 -1.13 -24.14
C GLU A 159 4.85 -2.18 -23.06
N LYS A 160 5.79 -2.33 -22.10
CA LYS A 160 5.63 -3.22 -20.96
C LYS A 160 4.60 -2.67 -19.99
N ILE A 161 4.65 -1.37 -19.74
CA ILE A 161 3.70 -0.65 -18.89
C ILE A 161 2.30 -0.75 -19.48
N ASP A 162 2.16 -0.48 -20.78
CA ASP A 162 0.88 -0.54 -21.46
C ASP A 162 0.19 -1.90 -21.26
N ARG A 163 0.93 -2.98 -21.45
CA ARG A 163 0.40 -4.34 -21.22
C ARG A 163 0.00 -4.57 -19.78
N ILE A 164 0.84 -4.15 -18.82
CA ILE A 164 0.53 -4.35 -17.38
C ILE A 164 -0.74 -3.57 -17.01
N LEU A 165 -0.85 -2.31 -17.41
CA LEU A 165 -2.00 -1.47 -17.07
C LEU A 165 -3.29 -1.88 -17.79
N ASP A 166 -3.19 -2.44 -18.99
CA ASP A 166 -4.34 -2.94 -19.75
C ASP A 166 -4.86 -4.27 -19.21
N ASP A 167 -4.01 -5.08 -18.58
CA ASP A 167 -4.36 -6.35 -17.93
C ASP A 167 -5.01 -6.17 -16.53
N LEU A 168 -4.99 -4.97 -15.94
CA LEU A 168 -5.66 -4.68 -14.67
C LEU A 168 -7.17 -4.53 -14.88
N GLU A 169 -7.98 -5.34 -14.17
CA GLU A 169 -9.46 -5.33 -14.26
C GLU A 169 -10.15 -4.37 -13.28
#